data_749c7d95cebf931e9b3dfea0d51c01a7
#
_entry.id   749c7d95cebf931e9b3dfea0d51c01a7
#
_cell.length_a   1.000
_cell.length_b   1.000
_cell.length_c   1.000
_cell.angle_alpha   90.00
_cell.angle_beta   90.00
_cell.angle_gamma   90.00
#
_symmetry.space_group_name_H-M   'P 1'
#
loop_
_entity.id
_entity.type
_entity.pdbx_description
1 polymer ?
#
loop_
_entity_poly.entity_id
_entity_poly.type
_entity_poly.pdbx_seq_one_letter_code
_entity_poly.pdbx_strand_id
1 'polypeptide(L)'
;MKNIGLAILAISLSGCAAMSVEECKTANWSLVGEKDGSKGSSPRLDQYYKACGKANIVPDQKSYERGYKEGLGYYCQPTNIFYNALEGSGNINVCPVEQRNRLRPYYQAASDYYNTKNEYDRYDEKFKQYSDNAYNEKLKPEERECYRKLLKELQIDRDRINRNYWNSIRDIERFKYDHGLK
;
A
#
# COMPACT_ATOMS: atom_id res chain seq x y z
N MET A 1 34.54 44.89 5.08
CA MET A 1 33.08 44.76 5.00
C MET A 1 32.79 43.63 4.02
N LYS A 2 32.45 42.43 4.53
CA LYS A 2 32.21 41.22 3.70
C LYS A 2 30.69 41.09 3.54
N ASN A 3 30.20 41.26 2.30
CA ASN A 3 28.80 41.02 1.95
C ASN A 3 28.56 39.50 1.89
N ILE A 4 27.83 38.96 2.84
CA ILE A 4 27.34 37.58 2.80
C ILE A 4 26.04 37.60 1.99
N GLY A 5 26.12 37.16 0.74
CA GLY A 5 24.95 36.96 -0.11
C GLY A 5 24.12 35.79 0.42
N LEU A 6 22.92 36.06 0.88
CA LEU A 6 21.93 35.08 1.31
C LEU A 6 21.33 34.40 0.04
N ALA A 7 21.83 33.22 -0.31
CA ALA A 7 21.24 32.41 -1.37
C ALA A 7 19.93 31.80 -0.84
N ILE A 8 18.79 32.37 -1.24
CA ILE A 8 17.46 31.80 -0.99
C ILE A 8 17.32 30.56 -1.90
N LEU A 9 17.46 29.38 -1.30
CA LEU A 9 17.17 28.12 -1.94
C LEU A 9 15.64 28.00 -2.10
N ALA A 10 15.14 28.34 -3.29
CA ALA A 10 13.73 28.12 -3.63
C ALA A 10 13.48 26.61 -3.70
N ILE A 11 12.95 26.04 -2.62
CA ILE A 11 12.41 24.67 -2.62
C ILE A 11 11.14 24.71 -3.45
N SER A 12 11.24 24.34 -4.72
CA SER A 12 10.09 24.07 -5.58
C SER A 12 9.32 22.89 -4.99
N LEU A 13 8.19 23.17 -4.31
CA LEU A 13 7.17 22.15 -4.03
C LEU A 13 6.60 21.67 -5.40
N SER A 14 7.27 20.72 -6.02
CA SER A 14 6.67 19.92 -7.08
C SER A 14 5.60 19.05 -6.42
N GLY A 15 4.40 19.60 -6.23
CA GLY A 15 3.23 18.83 -5.89
C GLY A 15 3.13 17.68 -6.89
N CYS A 16 2.95 16.44 -6.42
CA CYS A 16 2.77 15.27 -7.27
C CYS A 16 1.55 15.47 -8.18
N ALA A 17 1.76 16.13 -9.33
CA ALA A 17 0.75 16.17 -10.38
C ALA A 17 0.54 14.75 -10.90
N ALA A 18 -0.72 14.36 -11.15
CA ALA A 18 -1.04 13.02 -11.66
C ALA A 18 -0.37 12.74 -13.01
N MET A 19 -0.02 13.80 -13.77
CA MET A 19 0.61 13.76 -15.08
C MET A 19 1.26 15.12 -15.35
N SER A 20 2.41 15.13 -16.00
CA SER A 20 3.05 16.37 -16.46
C SER A 20 2.38 16.93 -17.73
N VAL A 21 2.64 18.19 -18.06
CA VAL A 21 2.12 18.84 -19.27
C VAL A 21 2.59 18.10 -20.53
N GLU A 22 3.84 17.68 -20.57
CA GLU A 22 4.39 16.96 -21.74
C GLU A 22 3.74 15.57 -21.91
N GLU A 23 3.52 14.86 -20.80
CA GLU A 23 2.77 13.60 -20.84
C GLU A 23 1.33 13.81 -21.30
N CYS A 24 0.67 14.90 -20.89
CA CYS A 24 -0.68 15.22 -21.35
C CYS A 24 -0.76 15.42 -22.87
N LYS A 25 0.25 16.05 -23.49
CA LYS A 25 0.28 16.31 -24.94
C LYS A 25 0.39 15.04 -25.78
N THR A 26 1.03 14.02 -25.25
CA THR A 26 1.33 12.77 -25.96
C THR A 26 0.54 11.57 -25.43
N ALA A 27 -0.36 11.79 -24.48
CA ALA A 27 -1.08 10.73 -23.79
C ALA A 27 -1.95 9.90 -24.72
N ASN A 28 -1.74 8.60 -24.72
CA ASN A 28 -2.70 7.64 -25.22
C ASN A 28 -3.67 7.28 -24.08
N TRP A 29 -4.85 7.90 -24.06
CA TRP A 29 -5.80 7.76 -22.95
C TRP A 29 -6.29 6.33 -22.73
N SER A 30 -6.33 5.49 -23.77
CA SER A 30 -6.64 4.07 -23.59
C SER A 30 -5.54 3.36 -22.79
N LEU A 31 -4.27 3.59 -23.13
CA LEU A 31 -3.14 3.01 -22.38
C LEU A 31 -3.04 3.55 -20.94
N VAL A 32 -3.37 4.83 -20.75
CA VAL A 32 -3.40 5.43 -19.41
C VAL A 32 -4.48 4.75 -18.56
N GLY A 33 -5.66 4.56 -19.11
CA GLY A 33 -6.75 3.86 -18.44
C GLY A 33 -6.41 2.41 -18.14
N GLU A 34 -5.87 1.69 -19.11
CA GLU A 34 -5.43 0.30 -18.98
C GLU A 34 -4.40 0.14 -17.84
N LYS A 35 -3.42 1.04 -17.78
CA LYS A 35 -2.41 1.05 -16.71
C LYS A 35 -3.02 1.27 -15.33
N ASP A 36 -3.99 2.18 -15.20
CA ASP A 36 -4.67 2.42 -13.92
C ASP A 36 -5.53 1.22 -13.53
N GLY A 37 -6.29 0.65 -14.46
CA GLY A 37 -7.12 -0.52 -14.25
C GLY A 37 -6.29 -1.77 -13.90
N SER A 38 -5.20 -2.02 -14.60
CA SER A 38 -4.33 -3.19 -14.35
C SER A 38 -3.60 -3.15 -13.00
N LYS A 39 -3.49 -1.97 -12.38
CA LYS A 39 -2.97 -1.78 -11.02
C LYS A 39 -4.04 -1.88 -9.93
N GLY A 40 -5.32 -2.05 -10.30
CA GLY A 40 -6.43 -1.98 -9.36
C GLY A 40 -6.62 -0.61 -8.70
N SER A 41 -6.13 0.44 -9.34
CA SER A 41 -6.33 1.80 -8.87
C SER A 41 -7.78 2.22 -9.11
N SER A 42 -8.36 3.04 -8.22
CA SER A 42 -9.62 3.73 -8.53
C SER A 42 -9.45 4.63 -9.75
N PRO A 43 -10.52 4.90 -10.55
CA PRO A 43 -10.42 5.79 -11.70
C PRO A 43 -9.80 7.13 -11.33
N ARG A 44 -8.80 7.59 -12.08
CA ARG A 44 -8.05 8.82 -11.79
C ARG A 44 -8.32 9.92 -12.82
N LEU A 45 -9.34 9.77 -13.65
CA LEU A 45 -9.64 10.69 -14.74
C LEU A 45 -9.79 12.15 -14.28
N ASP A 46 -10.44 12.39 -13.13
CA ASP A 46 -10.57 13.73 -12.53
C ASP A 46 -9.21 14.36 -12.19
N GLN A 47 -8.24 13.54 -11.78
CA GLN A 47 -6.89 14.02 -11.51
C GLN A 47 -6.17 14.40 -12.79
N TYR A 48 -6.40 13.66 -13.88
CA TYR A 48 -5.87 13.99 -15.21
C TYR A 48 -6.51 15.23 -15.79
N TYR A 49 -7.83 15.44 -15.65
CA TYR A 49 -8.49 16.70 -16.03
C TYR A 49 -7.83 17.90 -15.33
N LYS A 50 -7.59 17.80 -14.03
CA LYS A 50 -6.93 18.87 -13.25
C LYS A 50 -5.48 19.11 -13.67
N ALA A 51 -4.73 18.05 -13.96
CA ALA A 51 -3.33 18.16 -14.35
C ALA A 51 -3.17 18.73 -15.76
N CYS A 52 -3.92 18.18 -16.74
CA CYS A 52 -3.83 18.54 -18.15
C CYS A 52 -4.57 19.83 -18.51
N GLY A 53 -5.55 20.23 -17.73
CA GLY A 53 -6.28 21.51 -17.90
C GLY A 53 -5.39 22.73 -17.81
N LYS A 54 -4.27 22.65 -17.07
CA LYS A 54 -3.24 23.71 -17.02
C LYS A 54 -2.59 23.98 -18.39
N ALA A 55 -2.63 23.01 -19.29
CA ALA A 55 -2.13 23.10 -20.65
C ALA A 55 -3.26 23.21 -21.69
N ASN A 56 -4.52 23.43 -21.26
CA ASN A 56 -5.72 23.42 -22.09
C ASN A 56 -5.92 22.09 -22.87
N ILE A 57 -5.46 20.98 -22.29
CA ILE A 57 -5.63 19.65 -22.87
C ILE A 57 -6.76 18.93 -22.12
N VAL A 58 -7.71 18.41 -22.87
CA VAL A 58 -8.85 17.66 -22.35
C VAL A 58 -8.60 16.17 -22.53
N PRO A 59 -8.56 15.37 -21.45
CA PRO A 59 -8.48 13.91 -21.53
C PRO A 59 -9.62 13.29 -22.32
N ASP A 60 -9.33 12.32 -23.20
CA ASP A 60 -10.37 11.53 -23.86
C ASP A 60 -10.96 10.51 -22.88
N GLN A 61 -12.08 10.89 -22.26
CA GLN A 61 -12.78 10.07 -21.28
C GLN A 61 -13.18 8.69 -21.84
N LYS A 62 -13.71 8.62 -23.05
CA LYS A 62 -14.19 7.36 -23.64
C LYS A 62 -13.04 6.38 -23.86
N SER A 63 -11.92 6.86 -24.35
CA SER A 63 -10.71 6.05 -24.53
C SER A 63 -10.14 5.61 -23.19
N TYR A 64 -10.09 6.49 -22.19
CA TYR A 64 -9.64 6.16 -20.85
C TYR A 64 -10.53 5.07 -20.20
N GLU A 65 -11.85 5.25 -20.22
CA GLU A 65 -12.79 4.29 -19.62
C GLU A 65 -12.73 2.92 -20.26
N ARG A 66 -12.56 2.86 -21.59
CA ARG A 66 -12.37 1.61 -22.31
C ARG A 66 -11.09 0.91 -21.86
N GLY A 67 -9.96 1.60 -21.88
CA GLY A 67 -8.69 1.03 -21.40
C GLY A 67 -8.73 0.64 -19.95
N TYR A 68 -9.34 1.45 -19.08
CA TYR A 68 -9.51 1.15 -17.67
C TYR A 68 -10.28 -0.17 -17.46
N LYS A 69 -11.36 -0.38 -18.20
CA LYS A 69 -12.13 -1.63 -18.16
C LYS A 69 -11.30 -2.82 -18.65
N GLU A 70 -10.49 -2.66 -19.68
CA GLU A 70 -9.56 -3.69 -20.17
C GLU A 70 -8.53 -4.04 -19.09
N GLY A 71 -7.91 -3.02 -18.47
CA GLY A 71 -6.98 -3.20 -17.35
C GLY A 71 -7.59 -3.92 -16.15
N LEU A 72 -8.82 -3.60 -15.78
CA LEU A 72 -9.56 -4.32 -14.75
C LEU A 72 -9.79 -5.79 -15.11
N GLY A 73 -9.93 -6.13 -16.38
CA GLY A 73 -10.04 -7.52 -16.84
C GLY A 73 -8.81 -8.38 -16.45
N TYR A 74 -7.63 -7.76 -16.47
CA TYR A 74 -6.39 -8.41 -15.98
C TYR A 74 -6.30 -8.39 -14.45
N TYR A 75 -6.58 -7.24 -13.84
CA TYR A 75 -6.46 -7.10 -12.39
C TYR A 75 -7.44 -7.98 -11.61
N CYS A 76 -8.71 -8.04 -12.03
CA CYS A 76 -9.80 -8.73 -11.35
C CYS A 76 -9.78 -10.26 -11.59
N GLN A 77 -8.60 -10.85 -11.56
CA GLN A 77 -8.39 -12.30 -11.56
C GLN A 77 -8.06 -12.78 -10.13
N PRO A 78 -8.54 -13.98 -9.73
CA PRO A 78 -8.29 -14.52 -8.38
C PRO A 78 -6.83 -14.44 -7.95
N THR A 79 -5.91 -14.88 -8.83
CA THR A 79 -4.46 -14.87 -8.58
C THR A 79 -3.93 -13.46 -8.33
N ASN A 80 -4.32 -12.49 -9.17
CA ASN A 80 -3.84 -11.11 -9.02
C ASN A 80 -4.39 -10.45 -7.76
N ILE A 81 -5.67 -10.66 -7.46
CA ILE A 81 -6.28 -10.17 -6.21
C ILE A 81 -5.56 -10.75 -5.00
N PHE A 82 -5.25 -12.06 -5.02
CA PHE A 82 -4.55 -12.73 -3.95
C PHE A 82 -3.15 -12.14 -3.71
N TYR A 83 -2.31 -12.06 -4.75
CA TYR A 83 -0.94 -11.56 -4.58
C TYR A 83 -0.87 -10.08 -4.24
N ASN A 84 -1.74 -9.24 -4.82
CA ASN A 84 -1.83 -7.83 -4.42
C ASN A 84 -2.27 -7.69 -2.95
N ALA A 85 -3.21 -8.50 -2.48
CA ALA A 85 -3.64 -8.47 -1.08
C ALA A 85 -2.57 -8.98 -0.12
N LEU A 86 -1.72 -9.95 -0.53
CA LEU A 86 -0.55 -10.39 0.24
C LEU A 86 0.46 -9.26 0.47
N GLU A 87 0.52 -8.29 -0.43
CA GLU A 87 1.37 -7.10 -0.33
C GLU A 87 0.64 -5.90 0.32
N GLY A 88 -0.60 -6.09 0.78
CA GLY A 88 -1.40 -5.04 1.40
C GLY A 88 -1.97 -4.02 0.42
N SER A 89 -1.94 -4.29 -0.88
CA SER A 89 -2.36 -3.36 -1.93
C SER A 89 -3.63 -3.77 -2.68
N GLY A 90 -4.21 -4.92 -2.37
CA GLY A 90 -5.40 -5.45 -3.06
C GLY A 90 -6.66 -4.58 -2.83
N ASN A 91 -7.41 -4.35 -3.89
CA ASN A 91 -8.68 -3.63 -3.82
C ASN A 91 -9.74 -4.31 -4.71
N ILE A 92 -10.61 -5.11 -4.12
CA ILE A 92 -11.70 -5.77 -4.86
C ILE A 92 -12.85 -4.83 -5.23
N ASN A 93 -12.93 -3.63 -4.63
CA ASN A 93 -14.04 -2.72 -4.86
C ASN A 93 -13.98 -2.04 -6.23
N VAL A 94 -12.83 -2.05 -6.90
CA VAL A 94 -12.70 -1.58 -8.29
C VAL A 94 -13.21 -2.61 -9.29
N CYS A 95 -13.31 -3.87 -8.90
CA CYS A 95 -13.78 -4.94 -9.77
C CYS A 95 -15.28 -4.87 -9.99
N PRO A 96 -15.78 -5.37 -11.14
CA PRO A 96 -17.21 -5.50 -11.41
C PRO A 96 -17.95 -6.22 -10.28
N VAL A 97 -19.14 -5.73 -9.91
CA VAL A 97 -19.89 -6.21 -8.74
C VAL A 97 -20.17 -7.70 -8.81
N GLU A 98 -20.48 -8.22 -9.98
CA GLU A 98 -20.73 -9.64 -10.26
C GLU A 98 -19.54 -10.54 -10.02
N GLN A 99 -18.33 -10.02 -10.09
CA GLN A 99 -17.09 -10.79 -9.86
C GLN A 99 -16.64 -10.77 -8.40
N ARG A 100 -17.03 -9.79 -7.61
CA ARG A 100 -16.53 -9.57 -6.24
C ARG A 100 -16.78 -10.76 -5.33
N ASN A 101 -17.91 -11.44 -5.45
CA ASN A 101 -18.20 -12.62 -4.62
C ASN A 101 -17.20 -13.76 -4.86
N ARG A 102 -16.81 -13.98 -6.11
CA ARG A 102 -15.78 -14.97 -6.49
C ARG A 102 -14.37 -14.57 -6.02
N LEU A 103 -14.06 -13.27 -6.02
CA LEU A 103 -12.74 -12.74 -5.67
C LEU A 103 -12.54 -12.62 -4.16
N ARG A 104 -13.63 -12.46 -3.41
CA ARG A 104 -13.60 -12.20 -1.96
C ARG A 104 -12.79 -13.23 -1.15
N PRO A 105 -12.93 -14.55 -1.34
CA PRO A 105 -12.14 -15.53 -0.58
C PRO A 105 -10.64 -15.33 -0.77
N TYR A 106 -10.19 -15.04 -1.99
CA TYR A 106 -8.78 -14.78 -2.31
C TYR A 106 -8.25 -13.52 -1.64
N TYR A 107 -9.05 -12.46 -1.70
CA TYR A 107 -8.72 -11.20 -1.02
C TYR A 107 -8.65 -11.38 0.49
N GLN A 108 -9.64 -12.03 1.11
CA GLN A 108 -9.70 -12.21 2.55
C GLN A 108 -8.53 -13.05 3.06
N ALA A 109 -8.29 -14.23 2.48
CA ALA A 109 -7.21 -15.11 2.91
C ALA A 109 -5.85 -14.37 2.90
N ALA A 110 -5.55 -13.65 1.82
CA ALA A 110 -4.30 -12.91 1.68
C ALA A 110 -4.23 -11.68 2.60
N SER A 111 -5.34 -10.93 2.72
CA SER A 111 -5.41 -9.74 3.56
C SER A 111 -5.32 -10.08 5.05
N ASP A 112 -5.95 -11.18 5.48
CA ASP A 112 -5.87 -11.64 6.88
C ASP A 112 -4.43 -12.04 7.24
N TYR A 113 -3.74 -12.75 6.35
CA TYR A 113 -2.31 -13.04 6.53
C TYR A 113 -1.47 -11.76 6.59
N TYR A 114 -1.65 -10.83 5.64
CA TYR A 114 -0.93 -9.55 5.62
C TYR A 114 -1.12 -8.76 6.91
N ASN A 115 -2.35 -8.67 7.41
CA ASN A 115 -2.67 -7.93 8.62
C ASN A 115 -2.03 -8.56 9.86
N THR A 116 -2.11 -9.88 10.00
CA THR A 116 -1.50 -10.59 11.14
C THR A 116 0.03 -10.55 11.07
N LYS A 117 0.61 -10.65 9.88
CA LYS A 117 2.05 -10.47 9.68
C LYS A 117 2.51 -9.07 10.08
N ASN A 118 1.80 -8.03 9.65
CA ASN A 118 2.13 -6.65 10.03
C ASN A 118 1.97 -6.40 11.54
N GLU A 119 0.98 -7.02 12.19
CA GLU A 119 0.84 -6.95 13.65
C GLU A 119 2.04 -7.59 14.34
N TYR A 120 2.45 -8.77 13.86
CA TYR A 120 3.62 -9.48 14.36
C TYR A 120 4.93 -8.71 14.15
N ASP A 121 5.18 -8.21 12.94
CA ASP A 121 6.39 -7.45 12.61
C ASP A 121 6.51 -6.18 13.48
N ARG A 122 5.41 -5.44 13.64
CA ARG A 122 5.37 -4.25 14.53
C ARG A 122 5.58 -4.59 16.00
N TYR A 123 5.08 -5.74 16.43
CA TYR A 123 5.34 -6.24 17.78
C TYR A 123 6.82 -6.55 17.98
N ASP A 124 7.43 -7.31 17.07
CA ASP A 124 8.83 -7.71 17.11
C ASP A 124 9.78 -6.50 17.09
N GLU A 125 9.49 -5.53 16.24
CA GLU A 125 10.23 -4.28 16.13
C GLU A 125 10.19 -3.46 17.44
N LYS A 126 9.00 -3.31 18.03
CA LYS A 126 8.84 -2.65 19.34
C LYS A 126 9.53 -3.42 20.46
N PHE A 127 9.39 -4.74 20.47
CA PHE A 127 10.01 -5.58 21.48
C PHE A 127 11.54 -5.42 21.45
N LYS A 128 12.14 -5.47 20.28
CA LYS A 128 13.57 -5.25 20.07
C LYS A 128 13.96 -3.85 20.53
N GLN A 129 13.28 -2.81 20.06
CA GLN A 129 13.57 -1.42 20.43
C GLN A 129 13.50 -1.21 21.95
N TYR A 130 12.43 -1.69 22.61
CA TYR A 130 12.25 -1.50 24.03
C TYR A 130 13.25 -2.32 24.84
N SER A 131 13.57 -3.54 24.38
CA SER A 131 14.59 -4.38 24.99
C SER A 131 15.97 -3.70 24.93
N ASP A 132 16.38 -3.26 23.75
CA ASP A 132 17.67 -2.59 23.57
C ASP A 132 17.78 -1.34 24.47
N ASN A 133 16.74 -0.53 24.57
CA ASN A 133 16.73 0.68 25.40
C ASN A 133 16.63 0.40 26.90
N ALA A 134 15.92 -0.65 27.32
CA ALA A 134 15.79 -1.04 28.73
C ALA A 134 17.15 -1.42 29.36
N TYR A 135 18.09 -1.89 28.55
CA TYR A 135 19.43 -2.32 28.98
C TYR A 135 20.56 -1.40 28.47
N ASN A 136 20.26 -0.31 27.79
CA ASN A 136 21.24 0.63 27.26
C ASN A 136 21.84 1.49 28.39
N GLU A 137 23.09 1.24 28.74
CA GLU A 137 23.80 1.96 29.81
C GLU A 137 24.03 3.47 29.50
N LYS A 138 23.91 3.87 28.24
CA LYS A 138 24.00 5.30 27.83
C LYS A 138 22.76 6.10 28.16
N LEU A 139 21.63 5.45 28.43
CA LEU A 139 20.39 6.10 28.84
C LEU A 139 20.35 6.30 30.36
N LYS A 140 19.64 7.34 30.80
CA LYS A 140 19.41 7.59 32.21
C LYS A 140 18.62 6.45 32.87
N PRO A 141 18.81 6.18 34.17
CA PRO A 141 18.08 5.14 34.88
C PRO A 141 16.55 5.23 34.72
N GLU A 142 16.00 6.44 34.75
CA GLU A 142 14.55 6.71 34.63
C GLU A 142 14.04 6.34 33.23
N GLU A 143 14.84 6.63 32.19
CA GLU A 143 14.51 6.30 30.80
C GLU A 143 14.48 4.77 30.62
N ARG A 144 15.49 4.06 31.16
CA ARG A 144 15.53 2.60 31.13
C ARG A 144 14.36 1.96 31.86
N GLU A 145 13.94 2.53 32.98
CA GLU A 145 12.78 2.04 33.75
C GLU A 145 11.47 2.25 32.96
N CYS A 146 11.35 3.35 32.24
CA CYS A 146 10.23 3.56 31.32
C CYS A 146 10.16 2.44 30.25
N TYR A 147 11.27 2.09 29.61
CA TYR A 147 11.30 1.00 28.62
C TYR A 147 11.00 -0.37 29.24
N ARG A 148 11.40 -0.66 30.47
CA ARG A 148 11.05 -1.89 31.18
C ARG A 148 9.53 -2.00 31.41
N LYS A 149 8.86 -0.89 31.73
CA LYS A 149 7.39 -0.86 31.85
C LYS A 149 6.73 -1.13 30.50
N LEU A 150 7.17 -0.46 29.43
CA LEU A 150 6.66 -0.69 28.09
C LEU A 150 6.87 -2.15 27.62
N LEU A 151 7.97 -2.79 27.97
CA LEU A 151 8.19 -4.22 27.71
C LEU A 151 7.18 -5.11 28.41
N LYS A 152 6.87 -4.83 29.69
CA LYS A 152 5.85 -5.59 30.45
C LYS A 152 4.47 -5.46 29.81
N GLU A 153 4.09 -4.27 29.41
CA GLU A 153 2.82 -4.02 28.72
C GLU A 153 2.76 -4.79 27.39
N LEU A 154 3.84 -4.73 26.60
CA LEU A 154 3.93 -5.41 25.32
C LEU A 154 3.83 -6.94 25.47
N GLN A 155 4.32 -7.52 26.56
CA GLN A 155 4.26 -8.96 26.82
C GLN A 155 2.84 -9.50 26.99
N ILE A 156 1.87 -8.65 27.37
CA ILE A 156 0.46 -9.05 27.56
C ILE A 156 -0.12 -9.63 26.26
N ASP A 157 0.20 -9.03 25.12
CA ASP A 157 -0.33 -9.43 23.80
C ASP A 157 0.50 -10.47 23.07
N ARG A 158 1.68 -10.79 23.58
CA ARG A 158 2.66 -11.66 22.92
C ARG A 158 2.07 -12.98 22.42
N ASP A 159 1.43 -13.71 23.31
CA ASP A 159 0.94 -15.06 22.99
C ASP A 159 -0.21 -15.02 21.99
N ARG A 160 -1.05 -13.98 22.07
CA ARG A 160 -2.14 -13.76 21.12
C ARG A 160 -1.57 -13.46 19.72
N ILE A 161 -0.64 -12.51 19.63
CA ILE A 161 -0.01 -12.09 18.36
C ILE A 161 0.73 -13.26 17.72
N ASN A 162 1.53 -14.00 18.51
CA ASN A 162 2.23 -15.17 18.02
C ASN A 162 1.27 -16.23 17.48
N ARG A 163 0.24 -16.61 18.26
CA ARG A 163 -0.75 -17.61 17.80
C ARG A 163 -1.45 -17.17 16.52
N ASN A 164 -1.88 -15.92 16.44
CA ASN A 164 -2.55 -15.40 15.23
C ASN A 164 -1.65 -15.50 14.02
N TYR A 165 -0.40 -15.09 14.13
CA TYR A 165 0.57 -15.13 13.04
C TYR A 165 0.85 -16.56 12.58
N TRP A 166 1.15 -17.49 13.49
CA TRP A 166 1.40 -18.88 13.12
C TRP A 166 0.17 -19.59 12.55
N ASN A 167 -1.02 -19.25 13.04
CA ASN A 167 -2.27 -19.74 12.44
C ASN A 167 -2.44 -19.21 11.03
N SER A 168 -2.24 -17.91 10.82
CA SER A 168 -2.38 -17.30 9.48
C SER A 168 -1.41 -17.87 8.46
N ILE A 169 -0.18 -18.25 8.86
CA ILE A 169 0.76 -18.96 7.99
C ILE A 169 0.18 -20.30 7.53
N ARG A 170 -0.36 -21.10 8.46
CA ARG A 170 -0.95 -22.40 8.10
C ARG A 170 -2.17 -22.25 7.21
N ASP A 171 -3.00 -21.25 7.50
CA ASP A 171 -4.24 -21.00 6.77
C ASP A 171 -3.95 -20.50 5.35
N ILE A 172 -2.96 -19.61 5.16
CA ILE A 172 -2.59 -19.13 3.84
C ILE A 172 -1.93 -20.22 2.99
N GLU A 173 -1.07 -21.07 3.58
CA GLU A 173 -0.45 -22.17 2.85
C GLU A 173 -1.48 -23.23 2.44
N ARG A 174 -2.45 -23.53 3.30
CA ARG A 174 -3.59 -24.39 2.95
C ARG A 174 -4.41 -23.79 1.82
N PHE A 175 -4.74 -22.48 1.93
CA PHE A 175 -5.50 -21.78 0.90
C PHE A 175 -4.77 -21.82 -0.45
N LYS A 176 -3.46 -21.59 -0.46
CA LYS A 176 -2.62 -21.68 -1.67
C LYS A 176 -2.69 -23.07 -2.28
N TYR A 177 -2.52 -24.11 -1.47
CA TYR A 177 -2.57 -25.50 -1.92
C TYR A 177 -3.93 -25.84 -2.54
N ASP A 178 -5.02 -25.51 -1.86
CA ASP A 178 -6.40 -25.82 -2.28
C ASP A 178 -6.80 -25.09 -3.58
N HIS A 179 -6.17 -23.96 -3.88
CA HIS A 179 -6.48 -23.14 -5.05
C HIS A 179 -5.38 -23.15 -6.13
N GLY A 180 -4.36 -23.99 -5.99
CA GLY A 180 -3.26 -24.11 -6.95
C GLY A 180 -2.42 -22.82 -7.08
N LEU A 181 -2.33 -22.02 -6.03
CA LEU A 181 -1.49 -20.82 -5.96
C LEU A 181 -0.06 -21.20 -5.54
N LYS A 182 0.95 -20.52 -6.09
CA LYS A 182 2.37 -20.80 -5.80
C LYS A 182 2.92 -19.98 -4.64
#